data_6607ef209c8d0a3614dd176f993b88c5
#
_entry.id   6607ef209c8d0a3614dd176f993b88c5
#
_cell.length_a   1.000
_cell.length_b   1.000
_cell.length_c   1.000
_cell.angle_alpha   90.00
_cell.angle_beta   90.00
_cell.angle_gamma   90.00
#
_symmetry.space_group_name_H-M   'P 1'
#
loop_
_entity.id
_entity.type
_entity.pdbx_description
1 polymer ?
#
loop_
_entity_poly.entity_id
_entity_poly.type
_entity_poly.pdbx_seq_one_letter_code
_entity_poly.pdbx_strand_id
1 'polypeptide(L)'
;MTSTPPHPPPRKKKQVYPTYDCACPFVDSFEGVTHALRTSEYKDREEQTKWALRLERQAWAAAHPELPALPDFEIWDYSRLAFSGTVMSKRKLLWFVQSGRVRGWDDARFPTVRGVVRRGLTVKALRDFILSQGASKNVTLQELDKLWALNRAVIDPVAPRHVAVRSAGRVRVALEGGPAPGSAGADVDVPRHKKNPQLGTKRSYRTPSIWLDASDAAAISPGEEVTLMDWGNAFVDEVDVAAGAGKGRLNPGGDVKATKLKLTWLPDSDSTPPLTPLTLVDHGDLLTKKKLEDGEDVADFINPCSRWEEAAVGDAGLRAARAGDVVQLERMGFYRVDSAFDEASNYPAVLIRVPDGKKGPAPPREILERAVAEEAARRATEKAAEGAV
;
A
#
# COMPACT_ATOMS: atom_id res chain seq x y z
N MET A 1 -23.51 -8.61 3.67
CA MET A 1 -24.36 -7.62 4.38
C MET A 1 -24.91 -8.30 5.62
N THR A 2 -24.29 -8.13 6.77
CA THR A 2 -24.83 -8.57 8.05
C THR A 2 -25.36 -7.31 8.72
N SER A 3 -26.68 -7.10 8.60
CA SER A 3 -27.38 -6.08 9.36
C SER A 3 -27.28 -6.43 10.83
N THR A 4 -26.68 -5.55 11.61
CA THR A 4 -26.83 -5.60 13.08
C THR A 4 -28.30 -5.54 13.38
N PRO A 5 -28.87 -6.47 14.16
CA PRO A 5 -30.29 -6.41 14.50
C PRO A 5 -30.57 -5.08 15.21
N PRO A 6 -31.70 -4.42 14.91
CA PRO A 6 -32.08 -3.19 15.59
C PRO A 6 -32.21 -3.47 17.08
N HIS A 7 -31.64 -2.59 17.91
CA HIS A 7 -31.87 -2.64 19.36
C HIS A 7 -33.39 -2.64 19.61
N PRO A 8 -33.91 -3.49 20.52
CA PRO A 8 -35.32 -3.47 20.83
C PRO A 8 -35.70 -2.08 21.33
N PRO A 9 -36.90 -1.57 20.99
CA PRO A 9 -37.36 -0.25 21.41
C PRO A 9 -37.36 -0.17 22.93
N PRO A 10 -36.98 0.96 23.55
CA PRO A 10 -36.93 1.11 24.99
C PRO A 10 -38.32 0.90 25.58
N ARG A 11 -38.47 -0.09 26.44
CA ARG A 11 -39.68 -0.24 27.25
C ARG A 11 -39.81 0.98 28.15
N LYS A 12 -41.00 1.51 28.32
CA LYS A 12 -41.40 2.79 28.99
C LYS A 12 -41.02 2.93 30.50
N LYS A 13 -40.12 2.15 31.04
CA LYS A 13 -39.53 2.34 32.37
C LYS A 13 -38.06 2.74 32.20
N LYS A 14 -37.65 3.79 32.90
CA LYS A 14 -36.23 4.21 32.97
C LYS A 14 -35.39 3.00 33.42
N GLN A 15 -34.82 2.30 32.46
CA GLN A 15 -33.91 1.19 32.72
C GLN A 15 -32.49 1.76 32.73
N VAL A 16 -31.76 1.50 33.76
CA VAL A 16 -30.33 1.76 33.85
C VAL A 16 -29.63 0.59 33.15
N TYR A 17 -28.90 0.87 32.10
CA TYR A 17 -28.12 -0.14 31.41
C TYR A 17 -26.67 -0.08 31.90
N PRO A 18 -26.03 -1.22 32.24
CA PRO A 18 -24.62 -1.25 32.55
C PRO A 18 -23.83 -0.84 31.29
N THR A 19 -22.88 0.08 31.48
CA THR A 19 -21.94 0.45 30.42
C THR A 19 -20.79 -0.57 30.39
N TYR A 20 -19.91 -0.45 29.36
CA TYR A 20 -18.73 -1.29 29.17
C TYR A 20 -17.92 -1.44 30.47
N ASP A 21 -17.65 -0.33 31.17
CA ASP A 21 -16.83 -0.34 32.39
C ASP A 21 -17.43 -1.11 33.56
N CYS A 22 -18.74 -1.29 33.56
CA CYS A 22 -19.42 -2.11 34.56
C CYS A 22 -19.55 -3.57 34.11
N ALA A 23 -19.93 -3.81 32.83
CA ALA A 23 -20.22 -5.16 32.37
C ALA A 23 -18.94 -5.99 32.08
N CYS A 24 -17.89 -5.37 31.54
CA CYS A 24 -16.71 -6.07 31.09
C CYS A 24 -15.96 -6.81 32.22
N PRO A 25 -15.73 -6.24 33.43
CA PRO A 25 -15.09 -6.96 34.52
C PRO A 25 -15.78 -8.27 34.88
N PHE A 26 -17.10 -8.25 34.97
CA PHE A 26 -17.89 -9.45 35.30
C PHE A 26 -17.80 -10.52 34.24
N VAL A 27 -17.92 -10.12 32.95
CA VAL A 27 -17.83 -11.06 31.83
C VAL A 27 -16.45 -11.68 31.76
N ASP A 28 -15.38 -10.86 31.84
CA ASP A 28 -13.99 -11.33 31.79
C ASP A 28 -13.71 -12.33 32.93
N SER A 29 -14.19 -12.05 34.13
CA SER A 29 -14.05 -12.92 35.31
C SER A 29 -14.77 -14.26 35.10
N PHE A 30 -16.02 -14.22 34.65
CA PHE A 30 -16.81 -15.43 34.37
C PHE A 30 -16.21 -16.30 33.25
N GLU A 31 -15.63 -15.68 32.23
CA GLU A 31 -14.98 -16.38 31.11
C GLU A 31 -13.57 -16.89 31.45
N GLY A 32 -13.08 -16.61 32.67
CA GLY A 32 -11.77 -17.08 33.13
C GLY A 32 -10.59 -16.33 32.47
N VAL A 33 -10.78 -15.09 32.09
CA VAL A 33 -9.70 -14.23 31.59
C VAL A 33 -8.65 -14.04 32.69
N THR A 34 -7.38 -14.28 32.33
CA THR A 34 -6.25 -14.12 33.24
C THR A 34 -5.58 -12.77 33.14
N HIS A 35 -5.65 -12.11 31.98
CA HIS A 35 -5.03 -10.82 31.70
C HIS A 35 -5.95 -9.97 30.85
N ALA A 36 -6.40 -8.84 31.37
CA ALA A 36 -7.17 -7.84 30.63
C ALA A 36 -6.24 -6.78 30.05
N LEU A 37 -6.01 -6.83 28.73
CA LEU A 37 -5.17 -5.87 28.04
C LEU A 37 -6.01 -4.69 27.57
N ARG A 38 -5.69 -3.48 28.04
CA ARG A 38 -6.45 -2.25 27.77
C ARG A 38 -5.54 -1.14 27.26
N THR A 39 -6.10 -0.21 26.51
CA THR A 39 -5.37 1.02 26.19
C THR A 39 -5.28 1.91 27.43
N SER A 40 -4.20 2.69 27.53
CA SER A 40 -3.93 3.59 28.66
C SER A 40 -5.02 4.65 28.91
N GLU A 41 -5.95 4.84 27.95
CA GLU A 41 -7.15 5.67 28.09
C GLU A 41 -8.11 5.17 29.20
N TYR A 42 -8.04 3.89 29.57
CA TYR A 42 -8.89 3.27 30.60
C TYR A 42 -8.23 3.18 31.98
N LYS A 43 -7.01 3.73 32.12
CA LYS A 43 -6.25 3.62 33.37
C LYS A 43 -7.00 4.22 34.57
N ASP A 44 -7.68 5.34 34.38
CA ASP A 44 -8.45 6.01 35.43
C ASP A 44 -9.57 5.14 36.03
N ARG A 45 -9.94 4.07 35.35
CA ARG A 45 -11.03 3.16 35.69
C ARG A 45 -10.56 1.84 36.32
N GLU A 46 -9.26 1.67 36.50
CA GLU A 46 -8.68 0.46 37.04
C GLU A 46 -9.20 0.15 38.43
N GLU A 47 -9.25 1.15 39.30
CA GLU A 47 -9.77 0.99 40.67
C GLU A 47 -11.27 0.63 40.72
N GLN A 48 -12.05 1.19 39.79
CA GLN A 48 -13.46 0.82 39.60
C GLN A 48 -13.60 -0.65 39.18
N THR A 49 -12.76 -1.11 38.27
CA THR A 49 -12.73 -2.51 37.82
C THR A 49 -12.38 -3.44 38.96
N LYS A 50 -11.30 -3.15 39.74
CA LYS A 50 -10.88 -3.93 40.89
C LYS A 50 -11.97 -3.98 41.98
N TRP A 51 -12.69 -2.87 42.15
CA TRP A 51 -13.80 -2.83 43.12
C TRP A 51 -14.95 -3.74 42.64
N ALA A 52 -15.35 -3.70 41.39
CA ALA A 52 -16.38 -4.56 40.83
C ALA A 52 -16.04 -6.05 40.97
N LEU A 53 -14.80 -6.44 40.65
CA LEU A 53 -14.31 -7.81 40.83
C LEU A 53 -14.33 -8.30 42.29
N ARG A 54 -13.97 -7.43 43.23
CA ARG A 54 -14.06 -7.79 44.67
C ARG A 54 -15.50 -8.10 45.06
N LEU A 55 -16.46 -7.29 44.67
CA LEU A 55 -17.88 -7.52 44.98
C LEU A 55 -18.40 -8.78 44.30
N GLU A 56 -18.05 -9.02 43.04
CA GLU A 56 -18.46 -10.22 42.34
C GLU A 56 -17.96 -11.48 43.03
N ARG A 57 -16.71 -11.55 43.45
CA ARG A 57 -16.14 -12.70 44.15
C ARG A 57 -16.80 -12.94 45.49
N GLN A 58 -17.11 -11.88 46.24
CA GLN A 58 -17.83 -11.99 47.50
C GLN A 58 -19.24 -12.56 47.26
N ALA A 59 -19.96 -12.06 46.26
CA ALA A 59 -21.28 -12.53 45.91
C ALA A 59 -21.26 -13.98 45.39
N TRP A 60 -20.25 -14.33 44.55
CA TRP A 60 -20.06 -15.70 44.04
C TRP A 60 -19.80 -16.69 45.18
N ALA A 61 -18.85 -16.40 46.05
CA ALA A 61 -18.50 -17.27 47.17
C ALA A 61 -19.67 -17.47 48.14
N ALA A 62 -20.51 -16.45 48.33
CA ALA A 62 -21.69 -16.55 49.16
C ALA A 62 -22.82 -17.39 48.50
N ALA A 63 -22.95 -17.29 47.16
CA ALA A 63 -23.96 -18.01 46.43
C ALA A 63 -23.58 -19.46 46.10
N HIS A 64 -22.27 -19.73 45.99
CA HIS A 64 -21.71 -21.01 45.51
C HIS A 64 -20.55 -21.49 46.41
N PRO A 65 -20.80 -21.78 47.70
CA PRO A 65 -19.75 -22.18 48.65
C PRO A 65 -19.07 -23.50 48.26
N GLU A 66 -19.72 -24.32 47.43
CA GLU A 66 -19.22 -25.60 46.92
C GLU A 66 -18.34 -25.47 45.66
N LEU A 67 -18.34 -24.31 45.01
CA LEU A 67 -17.60 -24.09 43.77
C LEU A 67 -16.27 -23.35 44.03
N PRO A 68 -15.29 -23.49 43.11
CA PRO A 68 -14.04 -22.71 43.19
C PRO A 68 -14.33 -21.22 43.15
N ALA A 69 -13.49 -20.43 43.80
CA ALA A 69 -13.52 -18.99 43.68
C ALA A 69 -13.26 -18.55 42.22
N LEU A 70 -13.93 -17.47 41.79
CA LEU A 70 -13.64 -16.87 40.51
C LEU A 70 -12.18 -16.41 40.44
N PRO A 71 -11.49 -16.64 39.34
CA PRO A 71 -10.07 -16.28 39.18
C PRO A 71 -9.87 -14.76 39.26
N ASP A 72 -8.69 -14.38 39.73
CA ASP A 72 -8.22 -13.01 39.60
C ASP A 72 -7.61 -12.82 38.23
N PHE A 73 -7.76 -11.64 37.68
CA PHE A 73 -7.04 -11.30 36.48
C PHE A 73 -6.24 -9.99 36.63
N GLU A 74 -5.11 -9.94 35.95
CA GLU A 74 -4.27 -8.75 35.92
C GLU A 74 -4.71 -7.79 34.81
N ILE A 75 -4.64 -6.49 35.10
CA ILE A 75 -4.90 -5.44 34.13
C ILE A 75 -3.56 -4.91 33.67
N TRP A 76 -3.35 -4.96 32.33
CA TRP A 76 -2.15 -4.41 31.72
C TRP A 76 -2.51 -3.32 30.71
N ASP A 77 -1.96 -2.11 30.91
CA ASP A 77 -2.16 -0.99 30.01
C ASP A 77 -1.07 -0.94 28.93
N TYR A 78 -1.47 -0.58 27.72
CA TYR A 78 -0.56 -0.30 26.62
C TYR A 78 -0.95 0.98 25.89
N SER A 79 0.00 1.59 25.16
CA SER A 79 -0.28 2.80 24.42
C SER A 79 -1.15 2.53 23.21
N ARG A 80 -2.07 3.45 22.94
CA ARG A 80 -2.83 3.45 21.69
C ARG A 80 -1.92 3.84 20.53
N LEU A 81 -1.96 3.06 19.46
CA LEU A 81 -1.27 3.37 18.22
C LEU A 81 -2.07 4.41 17.41
N ALA A 82 -1.42 5.50 17.00
CA ALA A 82 -1.98 6.51 16.12
C ALA A 82 -1.01 6.81 14.98
N PHE A 83 -1.54 7.00 13.78
CA PHE A 83 -0.76 7.31 12.58
C PHE A 83 -1.11 8.69 12.04
N SER A 84 -0.08 9.39 11.50
CA SER A 84 -0.25 10.67 10.81
C SER A 84 -0.88 10.50 9.42
N GLY A 85 -1.52 11.56 8.92
CA GLY A 85 -2.09 11.60 7.56
C GLY A 85 -3.33 10.73 7.32
N THR A 86 -3.85 10.06 8.37
CA THR A 86 -5.01 9.18 8.31
C THR A 86 -5.88 9.32 9.56
N VAL A 87 -7.00 8.62 9.58
CA VAL A 87 -7.91 8.56 10.73
C VAL A 87 -8.02 7.14 11.27
N MET A 88 -8.02 7.00 12.60
CA MET A 88 -8.20 5.72 13.29
C MET A 88 -9.63 5.56 13.84
N SER A 89 -10.43 6.63 13.83
CA SER A 89 -11.81 6.61 14.31
C SER A 89 -12.71 5.83 13.36
N LYS A 90 -13.39 4.79 13.86
CA LYS A 90 -14.36 4.00 13.09
C LYS A 90 -15.46 4.86 12.47
N ARG A 91 -15.94 5.91 13.17
CA ARG A 91 -16.97 6.84 12.65
C ARG A 91 -16.45 7.64 11.47
N LYS A 92 -15.22 8.17 11.56
CA LYS A 92 -14.60 8.94 10.48
C LYS A 92 -14.27 8.04 9.27
N LEU A 93 -13.81 6.81 9.49
CA LEU A 93 -13.62 5.83 8.41
C LEU A 93 -14.96 5.44 7.73
N LEU A 94 -16.00 5.23 8.52
CA LEU A 94 -17.35 4.95 7.99
C LEU A 94 -17.86 6.10 7.11
N TRP A 95 -17.60 7.34 7.50
CA TRP A 95 -17.95 8.50 6.70
C TRP A 95 -17.29 8.46 5.29
N PHE A 96 -16.00 8.11 5.19
CA PHE A 96 -15.34 7.93 3.88
C PHE A 96 -16.01 6.87 3.01
N VAL A 97 -16.45 5.76 3.63
CA VAL A 97 -17.17 4.69 2.91
C VAL A 97 -18.54 5.17 2.46
N GLN A 98 -19.32 5.78 3.35
CA GLN A 98 -20.68 6.25 3.06
C GLN A 98 -20.71 7.40 2.06
N SER A 99 -19.75 8.30 2.14
CA SER A 99 -19.58 9.38 1.16
C SER A 99 -19.03 8.91 -0.20
N GLY A 100 -18.69 7.60 -0.36
CA GLY A 100 -18.18 7.04 -1.61
C GLY A 100 -16.80 7.55 -2.02
N ARG A 101 -16.02 8.13 -1.10
CA ARG A 101 -14.63 8.58 -1.34
C ARG A 101 -13.63 7.44 -1.32
N VAL A 102 -14.04 6.30 -0.79
CA VAL A 102 -13.33 5.02 -0.83
C VAL A 102 -14.29 3.91 -1.23
N ARG A 103 -13.76 2.82 -1.81
CA ARG A 103 -14.60 1.69 -2.27
C ARG A 103 -15.17 0.84 -1.14
N GLY A 104 -14.49 0.79 0.00
CA GLY A 104 -14.91 -0.04 1.15
C GLY A 104 -13.88 -0.06 2.26
N TRP A 105 -14.11 -0.93 3.23
CA TRP A 105 -13.26 -1.11 4.41
C TRP A 105 -11.89 -1.73 4.13
N ASP A 106 -11.71 -2.30 2.95
CA ASP A 106 -10.47 -2.89 2.43
C ASP A 106 -9.67 -1.92 1.54
N ASP A 107 -10.08 -0.65 1.46
CA ASP A 107 -9.35 0.36 0.69
C ASP A 107 -7.90 0.46 1.22
N ALA A 108 -6.92 0.42 0.30
CA ALA A 108 -5.50 0.40 0.63
C ALA A 108 -4.98 1.69 1.32
N ARG A 109 -5.79 2.75 1.37
CA ARG A 109 -5.52 3.98 2.13
C ARG A 109 -5.93 3.88 3.59
N PHE A 110 -6.77 2.90 3.94
CA PHE A 110 -7.25 2.73 5.29
C PHE A 110 -6.24 2.01 6.18
N PRO A 111 -6.09 2.43 7.45
CA PRO A 111 -5.29 1.73 8.45
C PRO A 111 -6.02 0.50 9.03
N THR A 112 -6.96 -0.08 8.31
CA THR A 112 -7.59 -1.35 8.66
C THR A 112 -6.66 -2.51 8.31
N VAL A 113 -6.79 -3.66 8.98
CA VAL A 113 -6.00 -4.85 8.67
C VAL A 113 -6.13 -5.23 7.18
N ARG A 114 -7.34 -5.19 6.63
CA ARG A 114 -7.58 -5.49 5.20
C ARG A 114 -6.93 -4.45 4.28
N GLY A 115 -7.03 -3.16 4.64
CA GLY A 115 -6.46 -2.08 3.85
C GLY A 115 -4.94 -2.14 3.80
N VAL A 116 -4.28 -2.29 4.95
CA VAL A 116 -2.81 -2.34 4.99
C VAL A 116 -2.25 -3.62 4.34
N VAL A 117 -2.93 -4.76 4.47
CA VAL A 117 -2.56 -5.99 3.77
C VAL A 117 -2.72 -5.83 2.26
N ARG A 118 -3.81 -5.20 1.80
CA ARG A 118 -4.02 -4.89 0.39
C ARG A 118 -2.96 -3.93 -0.15
N ARG A 119 -2.45 -3.01 0.67
CA ARG A 119 -1.32 -2.13 0.33
C ARG A 119 0.04 -2.85 0.35
N GLY A 120 0.10 -4.11 0.78
CA GLY A 120 1.29 -4.95 0.76
C GLY A 120 2.07 -5.02 2.08
N LEU A 121 1.46 -4.65 3.20
CA LEU A 121 2.07 -4.85 4.52
C LEU A 121 2.08 -6.34 4.88
N THR A 122 3.23 -6.84 5.33
CA THR A 122 3.39 -8.20 5.83
C THR A 122 3.10 -8.28 7.33
N VAL A 123 2.57 -9.43 7.77
CA VAL A 123 2.34 -9.68 9.22
C VAL A 123 3.65 -9.59 9.99
N LYS A 124 4.76 -10.10 9.41
CA LYS A 124 6.08 -10.03 10.06
C LYS A 124 6.50 -8.58 10.32
N ALA A 125 6.40 -7.71 9.32
CA ALA A 125 6.77 -6.29 9.48
C ALA A 125 5.90 -5.58 10.52
N LEU A 126 4.59 -5.88 10.56
CA LEU A 126 3.69 -5.32 11.55
C LEU A 126 4.10 -5.75 12.97
N ARG A 127 4.39 -7.04 13.17
CA ARG A 127 4.86 -7.55 14.48
C ARG A 127 6.18 -6.92 14.90
N ASP A 128 7.15 -6.86 14.00
CA ASP A 128 8.45 -6.25 14.27
C ASP A 128 8.29 -4.76 14.62
N PHE A 129 7.40 -4.05 13.93
CA PHE A 129 7.07 -2.66 14.23
C PHE A 129 6.46 -2.52 15.62
N ILE A 130 5.44 -3.30 15.98
CA ILE A 130 4.80 -3.24 17.30
C ILE A 130 5.81 -3.55 18.41
N LEU A 131 6.63 -4.59 18.25
CA LEU A 131 7.67 -4.93 19.22
C LEU A 131 8.70 -3.80 19.37
N SER A 132 9.02 -3.10 18.28
CA SER A 132 9.97 -1.97 18.29
C SER A 132 9.45 -0.75 19.05
N GLN A 133 8.14 -0.65 19.30
CA GLN A 133 7.56 0.45 20.12
C GLN A 133 7.87 0.28 21.62
N GLY A 134 8.18 -0.95 22.06
CA GLY A 134 8.41 -1.26 23.47
C GLY A 134 7.15 -1.19 24.32
N ALA A 135 7.34 -1.15 25.65
CA ALA A 135 6.26 -1.16 26.64
C ALA A 135 5.81 0.25 27.10
N SER A 136 6.10 1.28 26.32
CA SER A 136 5.68 2.66 26.66
C SER A 136 4.16 2.75 26.69
N LYS A 137 3.64 3.49 27.68
CA LYS A 137 2.21 3.80 27.82
C LYS A 137 1.82 5.14 27.21
N ASN A 138 2.80 5.90 26.70
CA ASN A 138 2.57 7.21 26.10
C ASN A 138 1.99 7.08 24.69
N VAL A 139 0.90 7.79 24.43
CA VAL A 139 0.33 7.87 23.08
C VAL A 139 1.23 8.75 22.21
N THR A 140 1.76 8.17 21.15
CA THR A 140 2.59 8.90 20.18
C THR A 140 1.96 8.83 18.81
N LEU A 141 1.99 9.96 18.08
CA LEU A 141 1.62 10.00 16.67
C LEU A 141 2.81 9.46 15.86
N GLN A 142 2.62 8.32 15.23
CA GLN A 142 3.64 7.64 14.44
C GLN A 142 3.53 8.03 12.96
N GLU A 143 4.66 8.22 12.31
CA GLU A 143 4.71 8.26 10.86
C GLU A 143 4.82 6.84 10.31
N LEU A 144 4.14 6.58 9.20
CA LEU A 144 4.10 5.24 8.59
C LEU A 144 5.45 4.81 7.99
N ASP A 145 6.38 5.74 7.81
CA ASP A 145 7.67 5.51 7.14
C ASP A 145 8.49 4.40 7.79
N LYS A 146 8.54 4.38 9.14
CA LYS A 146 9.26 3.34 9.88
C LYS A 146 8.63 1.96 9.66
N LEU A 147 7.30 1.87 9.66
CA LEU A 147 6.57 0.63 9.41
C LEU A 147 6.87 0.11 7.99
N TRP A 148 6.82 0.99 7.00
CA TRP A 148 7.09 0.63 5.61
C TRP A 148 8.55 0.30 5.34
N ALA A 149 9.49 0.96 6.03
CA ALA A 149 10.91 0.61 5.96
C ALA A 149 11.17 -0.82 6.49
N LEU A 150 10.53 -1.21 7.61
CA LEU A 150 10.58 -2.59 8.12
C LEU A 150 9.95 -3.57 7.12
N ASN A 151 8.81 -3.20 6.53
CA ASN A 151 8.18 -4.04 5.52
C ASN A 151 9.06 -4.25 4.29
N ARG A 152 9.72 -3.19 3.81
CA ARG A 152 10.68 -3.29 2.71
C ARG A 152 11.80 -4.29 3.03
N ALA A 153 12.34 -4.27 4.25
CA ALA A 153 13.39 -5.22 4.66
C ALA A 153 12.92 -6.69 4.59
N VAL A 154 11.61 -6.93 4.78
CA VAL A 154 11.02 -8.27 4.67
C VAL A 154 10.79 -8.68 3.22
N ILE A 155 10.28 -7.76 2.37
CA ILE A 155 9.88 -8.10 1.00
C ILE A 155 11.02 -8.06 0.00
N ASP A 156 12.02 -7.15 0.17
CA ASP A 156 13.11 -6.99 -0.81
C ASP A 156 13.86 -8.29 -1.13
N PRO A 157 14.21 -9.16 -0.16
CA PRO A 157 14.94 -10.40 -0.46
C PRO A 157 14.14 -11.44 -1.27
N VAL A 158 12.81 -11.33 -1.28
CA VAL A 158 11.92 -12.38 -1.84
C VAL A 158 11.05 -11.89 -3.01
N ALA A 159 11.02 -10.58 -3.30
CA ALA A 159 10.25 -10.04 -4.39
C ALA A 159 10.97 -10.26 -5.74
N PRO A 160 10.36 -10.98 -6.70
CA PRO A 160 10.91 -11.09 -8.04
C PRO A 160 10.95 -9.72 -8.72
N ARG A 161 12.00 -9.50 -9.53
CA ARG A 161 12.22 -8.23 -10.23
C ARG A 161 11.72 -8.31 -11.65
N HIS A 162 10.92 -7.32 -11.99
CA HIS A 162 10.35 -7.11 -13.32
C HIS A 162 10.69 -5.73 -13.83
N VAL A 163 10.52 -5.52 -15.13
CA VAL A 163 10.66 -4.21 -15.75
C VAL A 163 9.29 -3.73 -16.18
N ALA A 164 9.03 -2.44 -15.97
CA ALA A 164 7.87 -1.76 -16.52
C ALA A 164 8.28 -0.39 -17.07
N VAL A 165 7.50 0.10 -18.03
CA VAL A 165 7.61 1.42 -18.63
C VAL A 165 6.24 2.07 -18.62
N ARG A 166 6.13 3.33 -18.16
CA ARG A 166 4.87 4.08 -18.22
C ARG A 166 4.45 4.28 -19.67
N SER A 167 3.16 4.16 -19.93
CA SER A 167 2.63 4.29 -21.29
C SER A 167 2.66 5.74 -21.78
N ALA A 168 2.45 6.69 -20.88
CA ALA A 168 2.45 8.11 -21.21
C ALA A 168 3.87 8.59 -21.60
N GLY A 169 4.02 9.10 -22.82
CA GLY A 169 5.25 9.69 -23.30
C GLY A 169 6.45 8.73 -23.43
N ARG A 170 6.23 7.41 -23.41
CA ARG A 170 7.31 6.45 -23.62
C ARG A 170 7.98 6.67 -24.97
N VAL A 171 9.28 6.45 -25.02
CA VAL A 171 10.11 6.70 -26.21
C VAL A 171 10.58 5.39 -26.81
N ARG A 172 10.38 5.24 -28.12
CA ARG A 172 10.91 4.15 -28.91
C ARG A 172 12.31 4.47 -29.38
N VAL A 173 13.30 3.65 -29.00
CA VAL A 173 14.69 3.83 -29.43
C VAL A 173 15.11 2.69 -30.34
N ALA A 174 15.46 3.02 -31.59
CA ALA A 174 16.06 2.08 -32.53
C ALA A 174 17.55 1.92 -32.19
N LEU A 175 18.03 0.67 -32.09
CA LEU A 175 19.39 0.33 -31.71
C LEU A 175 20.14 -0.36 -32.87
N GLU A 176 21.07 0.33 -33.47
CA GLU A 176 22.01 -0.29 -34.44
C GLU A 176 22.86 -1.36 -33.72
N GLY A 177 23.05 -2.50 -34.33
CA GLY A 177 23.71 -3.66 -33.75
C GLY A 177 22.83 -4.50 -32.80
N GLY A 178 21.55 -4.13 -32.65
CA GLY A 178 20.59 -4.95 -31.91
C GLY A 178 20.35 -6.30 -32.61
N PRO A 179 20.23 -7.42 -31.82
CA PRO A 179 20.07 -8.74 -32.39
C PRO A 179 18.73 -8.86 -33.14
N ALA A 180 18.76 -9.48 -34.31
CA ALA A 180 17.53 -9.84 -35.00
C ALA A 180 16.73 -10.87 -34.16
N PRO A 181 15.39 -10.85 -34.17
CA PRO A 181 14.57 -11.82 -33.49
C PRO A 181 14.95 -13.26 -33.86
N GLY A 182 15.12 -14.13 -32.82
CA GLY A 182 15.51 -15.51 -33.02
C GLY A 182 17.00 -15.74 -33.29
N SER A 183 17.81 -14.67 -33.40
CA SER A 183 19.26 -14.80 -33.56
C SER A 183 19.95 -15.13 -32.21
N ALA A 184 21.19 -15.59 -32.28
CA ALA A 184 22.00 -15.85 -31.08
C ALA A 184 22.10 -14.58 -30.23
N GLY A 185 21.79 -14.70 -28.95
CA GLY A 185 21.83 -13.57 -27.98
C GLY A 185 20.59 -12.68 -27.95
N ALA A 186 19.58 -12.94 -28.81
CA ALA A 186 18.30 -12.23 -28.76
C ALA A 186 17.54 -12.55 -27.47
N ASP A 187 17.56 -13.81 -27.05
CA ASP A 187 16.86 -14.31 -25.87
C ASP A 187 17.84 -14.75 -24.82
N VAL A 188 17.81 -14.14 -23.66
CA VAL A 188 18.74 -14.43 -22.56
C VAL A 188 18.01 -14.62 -21.25
N ASP A 189 18.40 -15.68 -20.52
CA ASP A 189 17.90 -15.86 -19.16
C ASP A 189 18.66 -14.98 -18.17
N VAL A 190 17.93 -14.13 -17.46
CA VAL A 190 18.47 -13.25 -16.42
C VAL A 190 17.85 -13.61 -15.06
N PRO A 191 18.59 -13.46 -13.95
CA PRO A 191 18.05 -13.80 -12.64
C PRO A 191 16.87 -12.89 -12.29
N ARG A 192 15.78 -13.49 -11.76
CA ARG A 192 14.65 -12.73 -11.21
C ARG A 192 15.04 -11.86 -10.03
N HIS A 193 16.14 -12.20 -9.36
CA HIS A 193 16.70 -11.41 -8.26
C HIS A 193 18.20 -11.67 -8.14
N LYS A 194 19.02 -10.63 -8.33
CA LYS A 194 20.49 -10.76 -8.37
C LYS A 194 21.12 -11.32 -7.08
N LYS A 195 20.45 -11.14 -5.92
CA LYS A 195 20.92 -11.60 -4.61
C LYS A 195 20.18 -12.85 -4.10
N ASN A 196 19.17 -13.35 -4.81
CA ASN A 196 18.41 -14.53 -4.42
C ASN A 196 18.22 -15.48 -5.62
N PRO A 197 19.16 -16.36 -5.88
CA PRO A 197 19.08 -17.32 -6.99
C PRO A 197 17.90 -18.30 -6.89
N GLN A 198 17.35 -18.50 -5.69
CA GLN A 198 16.22 -19.41 -5.47
C GLN A 198 14.95 -18.95 -6.20
N LEU A 199 14.84 -17.68 -6.56
CA LEU A 199 13.72 -17.13 -7.35
C LEU A 199 13.81 -17.53 -8.85
N GLY A 200 14.91 -18.17 -9.27
CA GLY A 200 15.10 -18.61 -10.65
C GLY A 200 15.38 -17.47 -11.60
N THR A 201 15.12 -17.74 -12.88
CA THR A 201 15.41 -16.80 -13.98
C THR A 201 14.11 -16.32 -14.65
N LYS A 202 14.21 -15.23 -15.40
CA LYS A 202 13.21 -14.75 -16.37
C LYS A 202 13.87 -14.58 -17.73
N ARG A 203 13.10 -14.74 -18.79
CA ARG A 203 13.55 -14.51 -20.14
C ARG A 203 13.57 -13.02 -20.45
N SER A 204 14.70 -12.51 -20.91
CA SER A 204 14.86 -11.16 -21.42
C SER A 204 14.99 -11.22 -22.94
N TYR A 205 14.16 -10.45 -23.65
CA TYR A 205 14.10 -10.43 -25.10
C TYR A 205 14.78 -9.15 -25.63
N ARG A 206 15.95 -9.31 -26.28
CA ARG A 206 16.73 -8.21 -26.85
C ARG A 206 16.30 -8.02 -28.29
N THR A 207 16.00 -6.80 -28.67
CA THR A 207 15.45 -6.45 -29.99
C THR A 207 16.17 -5.24 -30.58
N PRO A 208 16.10 -5.04 -31.93
CA PRO A 208 16.66 -3.87 -32.55
C PRO A 208 15.97 -2.56 -32.17
N SER A 209 14.87 -2.62 -31.46
CA SER A 209 14.11 -1.47 -30.97
C SER A 209 13.62 -1.74 -29.58
N ILE A 210 13.65 -0.72 -28.73
CA ILE A 210 13.25 -0.81 -27.31
C ILE A 210 12.37 0.36 -26.91
N TRP A 211 11.61 0.15 -25.82
CA TRP A 211 10.86 1.20 -25.14
C TRP A 211 11.61 1.69 -23.91
N LEU A 212 11.74 3.00 -23.76
CA LEU A 212 12.23 3.68 -22.57
C LEU A 212 11.10 4.49 -21.90
N ASP A 213 11.17 4.64 -20.58
CA ASP A 213 10.31 5.59 -19.86
C ASP A 213 10.64 7.04 -20.27
N ALA A 214 9.63 7.89 -20.38
CA ALA A 214 9.79 9.28 -20.78
C ALA A 214 10.81 10.05 -19.93
N SER A 215 10.81 9.81 -18.63
CA SER A 215 11.73 10.46 -17.70
C SER A 215 13.18 10.01 -17.89
N ASP A 216 13.39 8.77 -18.27
CA ASP A 216 14.70 8.23 -18.59
C ASP A 216 15.21 8.80 -19.91
N ALA A 217 14.35 8.79 -20.92
CA ALA A 217 14.66 9.37 -22.23
C ALA A 217 15.02 10.86 -22.13
N ALA A 218 14.27 11.63 -21.34
CA ALA A 218 14.54 13.05 -21.10
C ALA A 218 15.84 13.34 -20.36
N ALA A 219 16.40 12.36 -19.63
CA ALA A 219 17.65 12.51 -18.91
C ALA A 219 18.89 12.24 -19.77
N ILE A 220 18.72 11.67 -20.97
CA ILE A 220 19.83 11.31 -21.86
C ILE A 220 20.26 12.54 -22.67
N SER A 221 21.54 12.82 -22.68
CA SER A 221 22.15 13.80 -23.60
C SER A 221 22.45 13.18 -24.97
N PRO A 222 22.30 13.90 -26.08
CA PRO A 222 22.67 13.38 -27.41
C PRO A 222 24.14 12.88 -27.44
N GLY A 223 24.34 11.66 -27.94
CA GLY A 223 25.63 11.00 -27.98
C GLY A 223 26.10 10.41 -26.65
N GLU A 224 25.30 10.45 -25.58
CA GLU A 224 25.67 9.90 -24.26
C GLU A 224 25.69 8.37 -24.27
N GLU A 225 26.71 7.80 -23.63
CA GLU A 225 26.77 6.37 -23.37
C GLU A 225 25.97 6.03 -22.12
N VAL A 226 25.00 5.11 -22.26
CA VAL A 226 24.12 4.64 -21.20
C VAL A 226 24.26 3.13 -21.01
N THR A 227 23.93 2.61 -19.83
CA THR A 227 23.80 1.16 -19.64
C THR A 227 22.34 0.75 -19.72
N LEU A 228 22.00 -0.15 -20.64
CA LEU A 228 20.77 -0.89 -20.65
C LEU A 228 20.89 -2.06 -19.65
N MET A 229 20.09 -2.03 -18.58
CA MET A 229 20.21 -3.02 -17.51
C MET A 229 20.01 -4.45 -18.04
N ASP A 230 20.87 -5.36 -17.58
CA ASP A 230 20.92 -6.78 -17.99
C ASP A 230 21.20 -7.00 -19.50
N TRP A 231 21.70 -5.98 -20.20
CA TRP A 231 22.10 -6.10 -21.60
C TRP A 231 23.56 -5.64 -21.84
N GLY A 232 23.86 -4.41 -21.56
CA GLY A 232 25.16 -3.80 -21.82
C GLY A 232 25.02 -2.31 -22.09
N ASN A 233 26.08 -1.70 -22.67
CA ASN A 233 26.07 -0.28 -22.95
C ASN A 233 25.56 0.01 -24.38
N ALA A 234 25.03 1.22 -24.54
CA ALA A 234 24.64 1.78 -25.84
C ALA A 234 24.96 3.28 -25.86
N PHE A 235 25.35 3.81 -26.99
CA PHE A 235 25.32 5.25 -27.26
C PHE A 235 23.94 5.63 -27.76
N VAL A 236 23.35 6.66 -27.20
CA VAL A 236 22.09 7.23 -27.69
C VAL A 236 22.42 8.49 -28.48
N ASP A 237 22.38 8.39 -29.79
CA ASP A 237 22.82 9.47 -30.68
C ASP A 237 21.79 10.60 -30.72
N GLU A 238 20.50 10.25 -30.78
CA GLU A 238 19.37 11.18 -30.81
C GLU A 238 18.21 10.66 -29.94
N VAL A 239 17.56 11.56 -29.26
CA VAL A 239 16.29 11.27 -28.53
C VAL A 239 15.38 12.48 -28.60
N ASP A 240 14.15 12.26 -29.08
CA ASP A 240 13.07 13.26 -29.09
C ASP A 240 11.90 12.72 -28.29
N VAL A 241 11.76 13.24 -27.06
CA VAL A 241 10.68 12.82 -26.15
C VAL A 241 9.32 13.26 -26.65
N ALA A 242 9.24 14.42 -27.33
CA ALA A 242 7.97 14.94 -27.87
C ALA A 242 7.47 14.09 -29.05
N ALA A 243 8.38 13.66 -29.89
CA ALA A 243 8.08 12.74 -31.01
C ALA A 243 7.97 11.27 -30.54
N GLY A 244 8.40 10.95 -29.33
CA GLY A 244 8.42 9.58 -28.82
C GLY A 244 9.41 8.66 -29.52
N ALA A 245 10.49 9.20 -30.10
CA ALA A 245 11.44 8.47 -30.92
C ALA A 245 12.89 8.77 -30.56
N GLY A 246 13.78 7.81 -30.81
CA GLY A 246 15.22 7.96 -30.63
C GLY A 246 16.00 6.95 -31.45
N LYS A 247 17.29 7.19 -31.57
CA LYS A 247 18.25 6.32 -32.28
C LYS A 247 19.51 6.17 -31.44
N GLY A 248 20.12 5.01 -31.52
CA GLY A 248 21.39 4.72 -30.88
C GLY A 248 22.05 3.49 -31.48
N ARG A 249 23.19 3.14 -30.93
CA ARG A 249 23.96 1.96 -31.30
C ARG A 249 24.48 1.25 -30.08
N LEU A 250 24.50 -0.09 -30.12
CA LEU A 250 25.07 -0.89 -29.02
C LEU A 250 26.59 -0.70 -28.94
N ASN A 251 27.09 -0.70 -27.69
CA ASN A 251 28.51 -0.74 -27.39
C ASN A 251 28.85 -1.97 -26.53
N PRO A 252 29.06 -3.16 -27.13
CA PRO A 252 29.31 -4.38 -26.38
C PRO A 252 30.59 -4.35 -25.53
N GLY A 253 31.55 -3.49 -25.89
CA GLY A 253 32.81 -3.32 -25.17
C GLY A 253 32.80 -2.24 -24.08
N GLY A 254 31.66 -1.58 -23.88
CA GLY A 254 31.52 -0.50 -22.91
C GLY A 254 31.60 -0.97 -21.46
N ASP A 255 32.18 -0.14 -20.58
CA ASP A 255 32.20 -0.40 -19.13
C ASP A 255 30.89 0.02 -18.48
N VAL A 256 30.10 -0.96 -18.07
CA VAL A 256 28.82 -0.72 -17.36
C VAL A 256 28.96 0.07 -16.06
N LYS A 257 30.16 0.17 -15.48
CA LYS A 257 30.43 0.96 -14.28
C LYS A 257 30.65 2.43 -14.60
N ALA A 258 31.19 2.73 -15.78
CA ALA A 258 31.57 4.08 -16.18
C ALA A 258 30.36 4.95 -16.56
N THR A 259 29.29 4.38 -17.07
CA THR A 259 28.12 5.15 -17.50
C THR A 259 27.39 5.80 -16.31
N LYS A 260 26.91 7.01 -16.52
CA LYS A 260 26.11 7.77 -15.53
C LYS A 260 24.69 7.19 -15.39
N LEU A 261 24.05 6.89 -16.53
CA LEU A 261 22.67 6.42 -16.58
C LEU A 261 22.60 4.89 -16.69
N LYS A 262 21.83 4.27 -15.81
CA LYS A 262 21.47 2.84 -15.83
C LYS A 262 19.97 2.76 -16.09
N LEU A 263 19.56 2.33 -17.27
CA LEU A 263 18.19 2.42 -17.74
C LEU A 263 17.52 1.06 -17.75
N THR A 264 16.27 1.02 -17.34
CA THR A 264 15.36 -0.10 -17.58
C THR A 264 14.72 0.08 -18.95
N TRP A 265 14.45 -1.02 -19.63
CA TRP A 265 13.94 -1.02 -20.99
C TRP A 265 13.04 -2.23 -21.23
N LEU A 266 12.17 -2.15 -22.23
CA LEU A 266 11.35 -3.26 -22.70
C LEU A 266 11.55 -3.46 -24.21
N PRO A 267 11.42 -4.71 -24.70
CA PRO A 267 11.51 -4.97 -26.15
C PRO A 267 10.35 -4.30 -26.90
N ASP A 268 10.64 -3.89 -28.12
CA ASP A 268 9.64 -3.43 -29.08
C ASP A 268 9.70 -4.30 -30.33
N SER A 269 8.94 -5.38 -30.34
CA SER A 269 8.89 -6.30 -31.47
C SER A 269 7.68 -7.23 -31.34
N ASP A 270 6.98 -7.43 -32.46
CA ASP A 270 5.88 -8.40 -32.59
C ASP A 270 6.38 -9.87 -32.55
N SER A 271 7.70 -10.07 -32.66
CA SER A 271 8.33 -11.39 -32.60
C SER A 271 8.63 -11.86 -31.16
N THR A 272 8.40 -11.03 -30.16
CA THR A 272 8.57 -11.36 -28.74
C THR A 272 7.21 -11.64 -28.11
N PRO A 273 7.15 -12.37 -26.97
CA PRO A 273 5.92 -12.48 -26.21
C PRO A 273 5.38 -11.08 -25.90
N PRO A 274 4.06 -10.88 -25.99
CA PRO A 274 3.46 -9.57 -25.80
C PRO A 274 3.72 -9.03 -24.39
N LEU A 275 4.01 -7.73 -24.31
CA LEU A 275 4.14 -7.02 -23.05
C LEU A 275 2.84 -7.09 -22.25
N THR A 276 2.95 -7.02 -20.93
CA THR A 276 1.81 -7.11 -20.03
C THR A 276 1.22 -5.71 -19.80
N PRO A 277 -0.05 -5.45 -20.17
CA PRO A 277 -0.73 -4.21 -19.79
C PRO A 277 -0.86 -4.09 -18.27
N LEU A 278 -0.53 -2.93 -17.74
CA LEU A 278 -0.54 -2.64 -16.31
C LEU A 278 -1.31 -1.36 -15.99
N THR A 279 -1.99 -1.36 -14.85
CA THR A 279 -2.44 -0.16 -14.16
C THR A 279 -1.66 -0.04 -12.85
N LEU A 280 -0.78 0.95 -12.76
CA LEU A 280 -0.03 1.25 -11.55
C LEU A 280 -0.86 2.17 -10.67
N VAL A 281 -1.10 1.76 -9.42
CA VAL A 281 -1.91 2.52 -8.46
C VAL A 281 -1.02 3.03 -7.34
N ASP A 282 -1.00 4.33 -7.17
CA ASP A 282 -0.31 5.01 -6.09
C ASP A 282 -1.31 5.62 -5.09
N HIS A 283 -0.90 5.67 -3.82
CA HIS A 283 -1.71 6.21 -2.74
C HIS A 283 -0.90 7.22 -1.92
N GLY A 284 -1.49 8.41 -1.75
CA GLY A 284 -1.07 9.40 -0.76
C GLY A 284 -1.85 9.29 0.56
N ASP A 285 -1.63 10.27 1.42
CA ASP A 285 -2.38 10.38 2.68
C ASP A 285 -3.87 10.67 2.42
N LEU A 286 -4.74 10.17 3.29
CA LEU A 286 -6.18 10.45 3.22
C LEU A 286 -6.49 11.91 3.53
N LEU A 287 -5.65 12.54 4.37
CA LEU A 287 -5.83 13.89 4.85
C LEU A 287 -4.71 14.80 4.37
N THR A 288 -5.04 16.07 4.20
CA THR A 288 -4.07 17.16 3.96
C THR A 288 -3.34 17.57 5.24
N LYS A 289 -3.83 17.15 6.43
CA LYS A 289 -3.32 17.46 7.75
C LYS A 289 -2.79 16.20 8.42
N LYS A 290 -1.70 16.31 9.19
CA LYS A 290 -1.09 15.17 9.89
C LYS A 290 -2.02 14.55 10.95
N LYS A 291 -2.79 15.38 11.66
CA LYS A 291 -3.72 14.98 12.71
C LYS A 291 -4.92 15.93 12.71
N LEU A 292 -6.11 15.37 12.89
CA LEU A 292 -7.31 16.18 13.16
C LEU A 292 -7.40 16.48 14.65
N GLU A 293 -7.71 17.73 14.98
CA GLU A 293 -7.97 18.14 16.35
C GLU A 293 -9.43 17.85 16.74
N ASP A 294 -9.73 17.99 18.04
CA ASP A 294 -11.07 17.78 18.53
C ASP A 294 -12.00 18.88 18.00
N GLY A 295 -13.13 18.47 17.45
CA GLY A 295 -14.13 19.36 16.85
C GLY A 295 -13.92 19.65 15.35
N GLU A 296 -12.80 19.26 14.75
CA GLU A 296 -12.59 19.39 13.31
C GLU A 296 -13.37 18.34 12.51
N ASP A 297 -14.02 18.82 11.43
CA ASP A 297 -14.68 17.93 10.49
C ASP A 297 -13.65 17.32 9.52
N VAL A 298 -13.74 16.02 9.34
CA VAL A 298 -12.89 15.29 8.40
C VAL A 298 -13.08 15.75 6.95
N ALA A 299 -14.29 16.24 6.62
CA ALA A 299 -14.63 16.73 5.30
C ALA A 299 -13.76 17.93 4.86
N ASP A 300 -13.32 18.77 5.80
CA ASP A 300 -12.52 19.95 5.49
C ASP A 300 -11.07 19.62 5.11
N PHE A 301 -10.57 18.49 5.56
CA PHE A 301 -9.17 18.11 5.42
C PHE A 301 -8.91 16.90 4.50
N ILE A 302 -9.87 16.59 3.62
CA ILE A 302 -9.71 15.51 2.65
C ILE A 302 -8.59 15.85 1.67
N ASN A 303 -7.72 14.87 1.42
CA ASN A 303 -6.79 14.96 0.29
C ASN A 303 -7.53 14.56 -1.01
N PRO A 304 -7.77 15.48 -1.93
CA PRO A 304 -8.53 15.21 -3.15
C PRO A 304 -7.83 14.19 -4.05
N CYS A 305 -6.49 14.15 -4.02
CA CYS A 305 -5.67 13.24 -4.82
C CYS A 305 -4.96 12.21 -3.93
N SER A 306 -5.71 11.54 -3.04
CA SER A 306 -5.18 10.47 -2.19
C SER A 306 -4.99 9.13 -2.91
N ARG A 307 -5.41 9.02 -4.17
CA ARG A 307 -5.25 7.85 -5.04
C ARG A 307 -5.18 8.29 -6.48
N TRP A 308 -4.19 7.77 -7.23
CA TRP A 308 -4.10 7.98 -8.68
C TRP A 308 -3.61 6.72 -9.38
N GLU A 309 -3.83 6.67 -10.67
CA GLU A 309 -3.50 5.55 -11.54
C GLU A 309 -2.70 6.04 -12.75
N GLU A 310 -1.73 5.23 -13.16
CA GLU A 310 -0.97 5.42 -14.38
C GLU A 310 -0.98 4.14 -15.20
N ALA A 311 -1.23 4.26 -16.50
CA ALA A 311 -1.10 3.14 -17.42
C ALA A 311 0.38 2.85 -17.69
N ALA A 312 0.75 1.58 -17.71
CA ALA A 312 2.10 1.12 -18.01
C ALA A 312 2.06 -0.19 -18.79
N VAL A 313 3.21 -0.59 -19.29
CA VAL A 313 3.46 -1.93 -19.83
C VAL A 313 4.60 -2.57 -19.06
N GLY A 314 4.49 -3.85 -18.80
CA GLY A 314 5.51 -4.63 -18.11
C GLY A 314 6.07 -5.75 -18.95
N ASP A 315 7.15 -6.36 -18.48
CA ASP A 315 7.71 -7.54 -19.16
C ASP A 315 6.69 -8.69 -19.22
N ALA A 316 6.86 -9.61 -20.17
CA ALA A 316 5.95 -10.73 -20.38
C ALA A 316 5.79 -11.65 -19.16
N GLY A 317 6.79 -11.68 -18.26
CA GLY A 317 6.75 -12.49 -17.04
C GLY A 317 5.66 -12.05 -16.05
N LEU A 318 5.21 -10.79 -16.12
CA LEU A 318 4.12 -10.28 -15.27
C LEU A 318 2.76 -10.88 -15.62
N ARG A 319 2.57 -11.49 -16.81
CA ARG A 319 1.33 -12.20 -17.15
C ARG A 319 1.04 -13.37 -16.21
N ALA A 320 2.07 -13.97 -15.64
CA ALA A 320 1.95 -15.08 -14.69
C ALA A 320 1.77 -14.64 -13.24
N ALA A 321 1.85 -13.34 -12.93
CA ALA A 321 1.70 -12.82 -11.59
C ALA A 321 0.25 -12.98 -11.10
N ARG A 322 0.09 -13.35 -9.84
CA ARG A 322 -1.21 -13.62 -9.23
C ARG A 322 -1.61 -12.54 -8.26
N ALA A 323 -2.90 -12.36 -8.05
CA ALA A 323 -3.39 -11.47 -7.00
C ALA A 323 -2.78 -11.84 -5.63
N GLY A 324 -2.19 -10.85 -4.96
CA GLY A 324 -1.48 -11.03 -3.70
C GLY A 324 0.03 -11.11 -3.82
N ASP A 325 0.59 -11.43 -4.98
CA ASP A 325 2.03 -11.44 -5.20
C ASP A 325 2.62 -10.05 -4.99
N VAL A 326 3.83 -10.01 -4.41
CA VAL A 326 4.63 -8.79 -4.29
C VAL A 326 5.79 -8.88 -5.25
N VAL A 327 5.90 -7.89 -6.13
CA VAL A 327 6.95 -7.79 -7.15
C VAL A 327 7.71 -6.48 -6.99
N GLN A 328 8.95 -6.43 -7.44
CA GLN A 328 9.67 -5.18 -7.63
C GLN A 328 9.66 -4.82 -9.11
N LEU A 329 9.12 -3.65 -9.44
CA LEU A 329 9.40 -3.01 -10.73
C LEU A 329 10.71 -2.25 -10.60
N GLU A 330 11.73 -2.70 -11.33
CA GLU A 330 13.09 -2.15 -11.20
C GLU A 330 13.09 -0.63 -11.42
N ARG A 331 13.77 0.10 -10.50
CA ARG A 331 13.83 1.55 -10.41
C ARG A 331 12.49 2.27 -10.09
N MET A 332 11.34 1.58 -10.16
CA MET A 332 10.02 2.15 -9.83
C MET A 332 9.60 1.85 -8.39
N GLY A 333 10.02 0.72 -7.79
CA GLY A 333 9.69 0.33 -6.41
C GLY A 333 8.98 -1.01 -6.31
N PHE A 334 8.41 -1.26 -5.12
CA PHE A 334 7.65 -2.50 -4.85
C PHE A 334 6.17 -2.30 -5.12
N TYR A 335 5.54 -3.34 -5.62
CA TYR A 335 4.12 -3.36 -5.92
C TYR A 335 3.50 -4.68 -5.50
N ARG A 336 2.26 -4.60 -5.01
CA ARG A 336 1.43 -5.78 -4.78
C ARG A 336 0.41 -5.90 -5.91
N VAL A 337 0.28 -7.07 -6.48
CA VAL A 337 -0.73 -7.37 -7.49
C VAL A 337 -2.10 -7.40 -6.81
N ASP A 338 -2.96 -6.44 -7.12
CA ASP A 338 -4.34 -6.36 -6.61
C ASP A 338 -5.27 -7.22 -7.46
N SER A 339 -5.14 -7.14 -8.79
CA SER A 339 -5.75 -8.07 -9.74
C SER A 339 -4.73 -8.51 -10.79
N ALA A 340 -4.76 -9.79 -11.12
CA ALA A 340 -3.91 -10.36 -12.17
C ALA A 340 -4.33 -9.84 -13.55
N PHE A 341 -3.42 -9.95 -14.52
CA PHE A 341 -3.75 -9.75 -15.93
C PHE A 341 -4.80 -10.78 -16.37
N ASP A 342 -5.85 -10.30 -17.03
CA ASP A 342 -6.86 -11.17 -17.62
C ASP A 342 -6.66 -11.23 -19.14
N GLU A 343 -6.17 -12.37 -19.60
CA GLU A 343 -5.86 -12.58 -21.01
C GLU A 343 -7.13 -12.63 -21.88
N ALA A 344 -8.25 -13.12 -21.36
CA ALA A 344 -9.49 -13.27 -22.11
C ALA A 344 -10.12 -11.91 -22.45
N SER A 345 -10.10 -10.97 -21.52
CA SER A 345 -10.64 -9.61 -21.69
C SER A 345 -9.56 -8.59 -22.03
N ASN A 346 -8.28 -9.00 -22.05
CA ASN A 346 -7.11 -8.10 -22.10
C ASN A 346 -7.15 -7.00 -21.02
N TYR A 347 -7.74 -7.31 -19.86
CA TYR A 347 -7.82 -6.35 -18.77
C TYR A 347 -6.46 -6.23 -18.06
N PRO A 348 -5.95 -4.99 -17.88
CA PRO A 348 -4.63 -4.78 -17.29
C PRO A 348 -4.50 -5.36 -15.90
N ALA A 349 -3.32 -5.90 -15.57
CA ALA A 349 -3.01 -6.21 -14.18
C ALA A 349 -2.96 -4.92 -13.35
N VAL A 350 -3.62 -4.91 -12.20
CA VAL A 350 -3.62 -3.77 -11.29
C VAL A 350 -2.59 -3.99 -10.20
N LEU A 351 -1.62 -3.10 -10.12
CA LEU A 351 -0.51 -3.16 -9.19
C LEU A 351 -0.55 -1.97 -8.23
N ILE A 352 -0.74 -2.23 -6.95
CA ILE A 352 -0.73 -1.20 -5.89
C ILE A 352 0.70 -1.04 -5.39
N ARG A 353 1.21 0.21 -5.38
CA ARG A 353 2.53 0.52 -4.83
C ARG A 353 2.59 0.19 -3.34
N VAL A 354 3.60 -0.58 -2.96
CA VAL A 354 3.98 -0.82 -1.57
C VAL A 354 4.98 0.26 -1.17
N PRO A 355 4.69 1.08 -0.16
CA PRO A 355 5.65 2.09 0.32
C PRO A 355 6.94 1.45 0.83
N ASP A 356 8.04 2.16 0.75
CA ASP A 356 9.38 1.68 1.13
C ASP A 356 10.01 2.46 2.30
N GLY A 357 9.21 3.30 2.96
CA GLY A 357 9.66 4.17 4.05
C GLY A 357 10.35 5.44 3.58
N LYS A 358 10.29 5.76 2.29
CA LYS A 358 10.73 7.03 1.71
C LYS A 358 9.51 7.81 1.22
N LYS A 359 9.72 9.10 0.96
CA LYS A 359 8.69 9.91 0.31
C LYS A 359 8.32 9.29 -1.04
N GLY A 360 7.06 8.93 -1.19
CA GLY A 360 6.51 8.37 -2.44
C GLY A 360 6.50 9.40 -3.58
N PRO A 361 6.19 8.96 -4.81
CA PRO A 361 6.01 9.86 -5.94
C PRO A 361 4.85 10.81 -5.67
N ALA A 362 4.96 12.02 -6.20
CA ALA A 362 3.83 12.94 -6.27
C ALA A 362 2.92 12.55 -7.45
N PRO A 363 1.61 12.80 -7.37
CA PRO A 363 0.73 12.60 -8.52
C PRO A 363 1.17 13.53 -9.68
N PRO A 364 1.06 13.08 -10.93
CA PRO A 364 1.25 13.95 -12.08
C PRO A 364 0.35 15.18 -11.99
N ARG A 365 0.87 16.33 -12.47
CA ARG A 365 0.19 17.63 -12.31
C ARG A 365 -1.24 17.62 -12.87
N GLU A 366 -1.44 17.05 -14.05
CA GLU A 366 -2.76 16.96 -14.69
C GLU A 366 -3.75 16.12 -13.88
N ILE A 367 -3.28 15.03 -13.27
CA ILE A 367 -4.11 14.18 -12.39
C ILE A 367 -4.47 14.93 -11.13
N LEU A 368 -3.53 15.66 -10.53
CA LEU A 368 -3.77 16.46 -9.34
C LEU A 368 -4.80 17.57 -9.59
N GLU A 369 -4.62 18.34 -10.68
CA GLU A 369 -5.53 19.42 -11.06
C GLU A 369 -6.95 18.92 -11.29
N ARG A 370 -7.10 17.78 -12.00
CA ARG A 370 -8.39 17.13 -12.21
C ARG A 370 -9.03 16.69 -10.90
N ALA A 371 -8.28 16.00 -10.01
CA ALA A 371 -8.79 15.51 -8.73
C ALA A 371 -9.25 16.66 -7.83
N VAL A 372 -8.55 17.79 -7.82
CA VAL A 372 -8.93 18.99 -7.07
C VAL A 372 -10.24 19.58 -7.62
N ALA A 373 -10.38 19.67 -8.94
CA ALA A 373 -11.61 20.17 -9.59
C ALA A 373 -12.82 19.25 -9.30
N GLU A 374 -12.64 17.93 -9.39
CA GLU A 374 -13.69 16.93 -9.09
C GLU A 374 -14.15 17.02 -7.63
N GLU A 375 -13.21 17.13 -6.67
CA GLU A 375 -13.57 17.25 -5.26
C GLU A 375 -14.27 18.59 -4.96
N ALA A 376 -13.86 19.69 -5.60
CA ALA A 376 -14.53 20.97 -5.47
C ALA A 376 -15.98 20.93 -5.99
N ALA A 377 -16.22 20.31 -7.15
CA ALA A 377 -17.55 20.13 -7.71
C ALA A 377 -18.43 19.25 -6.80
N ARG A 378 -17.86 18.17 -6.25
CA ARG A 378 -18.53 17.28 -5.32
C ARG A 378 -18.98 18.02 -4.06
N ARG A 379 -18.08 18.81 -3.42
CA ARG A 379 -18.42 19.61 -2.24
C ARG A 379 -19.52 20.62 -2.51
N ALA A 380 -19.53 21.24 -3.70
CA ALA A 380 -20.58 22.16 -4.10
C ALA A 380 -21.96 21.47 -4.18
N THR A 381 -21.98 20.24 -4.73
CA THR A 381 -23.21 19.43 -4.82
C THR A 381 -23.69 18.98 -3.44
N GLU A 382 -22.79 18.54 -2.55
CA GLU A 382 -23.12 18.13 -1.20
C GLU A 382 -23.73 19.30 -0.40
N LYS A 383 -23.13 20.50 -0.46
CA LYS A 383 -23.66 21.72 0.19
C LYS A 383 -25.02 22.13 -0.36
N ALA A 384 -25.25 22.02 -1.67
CA ALA A 384 -26.54 22.34 -2.28
C ALA A 384 -27.65 21.37 -1.80
N ALA A 385 -27.30 20.09 -1.61
CA ALA A 385 -28.24 19.10 -1.09
C ALA A 385 -28.57 19.33 0.39
N GLU A 386 -27.61 19.73 1.22
CA GLU A 386 -27.82 20.06 2.63
C GLU A 386 -28.66 21.35 2.82
N GLY A 387 -28.52 22.34 1.92
CA GLY A 387 -29.31 23.57 1.96
C GLY A 387 -30.74 23.46 1.42
N ALA A 388 -31.09 22.30 0.82
CA ALA A 388 -32.43 22.01 0.27
C ALA A 388 -33.31 21.19 1.23
N VAL A 389 -32.81 20.79 2.39
CA VAL A 389 -33.53 20.11 3.49
C VAL A 389 -33.79 21.09 4.62
#